data_9d9efa135504cbac46fd363a6b6dafdd
#
_entry.id   9d9efa135504cbac46fd363a6b6dafdd
#
_cell.length_a   1.000
_cell.length_b   1.000
_cell.length_c   1.000
_cell.angle_alpha   90.00
_cell.angle_beta   90.00
_cell.angle_gamma   90.00
#
_symmetry.space_group_name_H-M   'P 1'
#
loop_
_entity.id
_entity.type
_entity.pdbx_description
1 polymer ?
#
loop_
_entity_poly.entity_id
_entity_poly.type
_entity_poly.pdbx_seq_one_letter_code
_entity_poly.pdbx_strand_id
1 'polypeptide(L)'
;MIVNESAENYLETILVLSKQLPVVRSVDVANELGFKKSSVSVAMKNLREKNHITVTKAGFIYLTDSGRAIAEMIYERHQLISSCLMKLGVSEKTAVEDACRI
;
A
#
# COMPACT_ATOMS: atom_id res chain seq x y z
N MET A 1 5.14 10.44 -9.96
CA MET A 1 5.84 11.20 -8.96
C MET A 1 6.26 10.33 -7.81
N ILE A 2 7.49 10.49 -7.42
CA ILE A 2 8.09 9.65 -6.39
C ILE A 2 7.38 9.80 -5.06
N VAL A 3 7.06 11.03 -4.68
CA VAL A 3 6.38 11.29 -3.40
C VAL A 3 5.01 10.65 -3.36
N ASN A 4 4.27 10.74 -4.46
CA ASN A 4 2.93 10.16 -4.53
C ASN A 4 2.99 8.64 -4.53
N GLU A 5 3.99 8.07 -5.20
CA GLU A 5 4.17 6.62 -5.19
C GLU A 5 4.43 6.10 -3.80
N SER A 6 5.27 6.79 -3.03
CA SER A 6 5.54 6.39 -1.65
C SER A 6 4.28 6.42 -0.80
N ALA A 7 3.49 7.49 -0.91
CA ALA A 7 2.25 7.60 -0.16
C ALA A 7 1.29 6.48 -0.54
N GLU A 8 1.17 6.19 -1.83
CA GLU A 8 0.30 5.13 -2.32
C GLU A 8 0.76 3.76 -1.80
N ASN A 9 2.06 3.50 -1.83
CA ASN A 9 2.60 2.25 -1.33
C ASN A 9 2.32 2.07 0.16
N TYR A 10 2.46 3.12 0.94
CA TYR A 10 2.15 3.05 2.37
C TYR A 10 0.67 2.75 2.59
N LEU A 11 -0.21 3.40 1.84
CA LEU A 11 -1.64 3.17 1.98
C LEU A 11 -2.02 1.74 1.59
N GLU A 12 -1.47 1.24 0.51
CA GLU A 12 -1.71 -0.14 0.10
C GLU A 12 -1.21 -1.12 1.15
N THR A 13 -0.02 -0.87 1.70
CA THR A 13 0.55 -1.74 2.73
C THR A 13 -0.32 -1.77 3.96
N ILE A 14 -0.85 -0.62 4.39
CA ILE A 14 -1.76 -0.56 5.52
C ILE A 14 -3.02 -1.38 5.24
N LEU A 15 -3.56 -1.26 4.04
CA LEU A 15 -4.75 -2.03 3.65
C LEU A 15 -4.48 -3.54 3.73
N VAL A 16 -3.38 -3.99 3.15
CA VAL A 16 -3.03 -5.42 3.14
C VAL A 16 -2.82 -5.92 4.56
N LEU A 17 -2.07 -5.16 5.38
CA LEU A 17 -1.81 -5.55 6.76
C LEU A 17 -3.08 -5.57 7.59
N SER A 18 -4.02 -4.66 7.30
CA SER A 18 -5.29 -4.63 8.05
C SER A 18 -6.12 -5.88 7.82
N LYS A 19 -5.89 -6.58 6.73
CA LYS A 19 -6.57 -7.86 6.46
C LYS A 19 -5.90 -9.03 7.16
N GLN A 20 -4.65 -8.87 7.56
CA GLN A 20 -3.86 -9.95 8.18
C GLN A 20 -3.73 -9.80 9.68
N LEU A 21 -3.74 -8.57 10.17
CA LEU A 21 -3.49 -8.27 11.59
C LEU A 21 -4.72 -7.64 12.21
N PRO A 22 -4.95 -7.90 13.51
CA PRO A 22 -6.07 -7.24 14.21
C PRO A 22 -5.92 -5.73 14.26
N VAL A 23 -4.68 -5.23 14.39
CA VAL A 23 -4.39 -3.80 14.34
C VAL A 23 -3.07 -3.61 13.59
N VAL A 24 -2.90 -2.44 12.99
CA VAL A 24 -1.69 -2.09 12.23
C VAL A 24 -0.99 -0.94 12.95
N ARG A 25 0.32 -1.06 13.12
CA ARG A 25 1.16 -0.02 13.70
C ARG A 25 2.25 0.35 12.71
N SER A 26 2.91 1.49 12.94
CA SER A 26 3.99 1.92 12.05
C SER A 26 5.13 0.90 11.99
N VAL A 27 5.39 0.17 13.08
CA VAL A 27 6.42 -0.87 13.09
C VAL A 27 6.05 -2.01 12.12
N ASP A 28 4.78 -2.34 12.02
CA ASP A 28 4.34 -3.38 11.08
C ASP A 28 4.57 -2.95 9.64
N VAL A 29 4.27 -1.69 9.34
CA VAL A 29 4.50 -1.12 8.01
C VAL A 29 5.99 -1.10 7.70
N ALA A 30 6.82 -0.69 8.66
CA ALA A 30 8.26 -0.65 8.48
C ALA A 30 8.83 -2.04 8.19
N ASN A 31 8.38 -3.05 8.92
CA ASN A 31 8.83 -4.42 8.72
C ASN A 31 8.40 -4.96 7.37
N GLU A 32 7.18 -4.67 6.96
CA GLU A 32 6.65 -5.15 5.69
C GLU A 32 7.42 -4.56 4.51
N LEU A 33 7.73 -3.26 4.58
CA LEU A 33 8.40 -2.57 3.47
C LEU A 33 9.92 -2.60 3.56
N GLY A 34 10.47 -3.02 4.70
CA GLY A 34 11.91 -3.03 4.89
C GLY A 34 12.50 -1.62 5.04
N PHE A 35 11.70 -0.67 5.51
CA PHE A 35 12.13 0.72 5.68
C PHE A 35 12.48 1.00 7.12
N LYS A 36 13.24 2.08 7.34
CA LYS A 36 13.58 2.52 8.70
C LYS A 36 12.33 3.05 9.41
N LYS A 37 12.23 2.78 10.70
CA LYS A 37 11.10 3.24 11.50
C LYS A 37 10.94 4.75 11.47
N SER A 38 12.05 5.49 11.46
CA SER A 38 11.99 6.95 11.40
C SER A 38 11.37 7.45 10.10
N SER A 39 11.71 6.82 8.98
CA SER A 39 11.13 7.16 7.68
C SER A 39 9.63 6.88 7.66
N VAL A 40 9.24 5.74 8.19
CA VAL A 40 7.82 5.35 8.24
C VAL A 40 7.04 6.30 9.14
N SER A 41 7.60 6.70 10.26
CA SER A 41 6.95 7.64 11.17
C SER A 41 6.65 8.97 10.50
N VAL A 42 7.60 9.49 9.72
CA VAL A 42 7.40 10.72 8.96
C VAL A 42 6.29 10.54 7.92
N ALA A 43 6.31 9.42 7.20
CA ALA A 43 5.30 9.13 6.20
C ALA A 43 3.91 9.02 6.82
N MET A 44 3.79 8.37 7.97
CA MET A 44 2.52 8.23 8.67
C MET A 44 1.99 9.59 9.12
N LYS A 45 2.88 10.45 9.61
CA LYS A 45 2.50 11.80 10.00
C LYS A 45 1.95 12.57 8.80
N ASN A 46 2.61 12.48 7.65
CA ASN A 46 2.18 13.16 6.44
C ASN A 46 0.80 12.65 5.99
N LEU A 47 0.60 11.34 6.01
CA LEU A 47 -0.69 10.75 5.62
C LEU A 47 -1.80 11.16 6.57
N ARG A 48 -1.49 11.27 7.86
CA ARG A 48 -2.46 11.72 8.86
C ARG A 48 -2.86 13.17 8.62
N GLU A 49 -1.88 14.01 8.29
CA GLU A 49 -2.14 15.43 8.00
C GLU A 49 -2.98 15.60 6.75
N LYS A 50 -2.87 14.69 5.80
CA LYS A 50 -3.71 14.71 4.59
C LYS A 50 -5.05 14.02 4.79
N ASN A 51 -5.32 13.53 5.99
CA ASN A 51 -6.55 12.84 6.35
C ASN A 51 -6.77 11.53 5.59
N HIS A 52 -5.70 10.87 5.19
CA HIS A 52 -5.78 9.55 4.57
C HIS A 52 -5.74 8.43 5.60
N ILE A 53 -5.22 8.71 6.79
CA ILE A 53 -5.22 7.76 7.90
C ILE A 53 -5.53 8.47 9.20
N THR A 54 -5.94 7.69 10.20
CA THR A 54 -6.02 8.15 11.58
C THR A 54 -5.09 7.29 12.41
N VAL A 55 -4.55 7.85 13.48
CA VAL A 55 -3.66 7.14 14.39
C VAL A 55 -4.18 7.37 15.81
N THR A 56 -4.46 6.27 16.52
CA THR A 56 -4.96 6.36 17.89
C THR A 56 -3.82 6.66 18.86
N LYS A 57 -4.15 6.93 20.11
CA LYS A 57 -3.16 7.14 21.16
C LYS A 57 -2.25 5.93 21.34
N ALA A 58 -2.79 4.75 21.11
CA ALA A 58 -2.02 3.51 21.21
C ALA A 58 -1.14 3.26 19.99
N GLY A 59 -1.24 4.12 18.96
CA GLY A 59 -0.43 3.99 17.76
C GLY A 59 -1.05 3.09 16.70
N PHE A 60 -2.34 2.77 16.83
CA PHE A 60 -3.04 1.95 15.84
C PHE A 60 -3.44 2.81 14.65
N ILE A 61 -3.16 2.33 13.46
CA ILE A 61 -3.39 3.04 12.21
C ILE A 61 -4.64 2.52 11.53
N TYR A 62 -5.52 3.44 11.13
CA TYR A 62 -6.73 3.10 10.39
C TYR A 62 -6.82 3.97 9.15
N LEU A 63 -7.29 3.39 8.04
CA LEU A 63 -7.53 4.14 6.82
C LEU A 63 -8.83 4.93 6.95
N THR A 64 -8.79 6.19 6.51
CA THR A 64 -10.02 6.96 6.34
C THR A 64 -10.68 6.53 5.03
N ASP A 65 -11.87 7.07 4.74
CA ASP A 65 -12.54 6.76 3.49
C ASP A 65 -11.67 7.12 2.28
N SER A 66 -11.03 8.29 2.31
CA SER A 66 -10.17 8.72 1.20
C SER A 66 -8.91 7.83 1.10
N GLY A 67 -8.30 7.51 2.23
CA GLY A 67 -7.12 6.64 2.24
C GLY A 67 -7.46 5.24 1.73
N ARG A 68 -8.61 4.72 2.15
CA ARG A 68 -9.06 3.40 1.72
C ARG A 68 -9.33 3.38 0.22
N ALA A 69 -9.96 4.42 -0.31
CA ALA A 69 -10.26 4.50 -1.74
C ALA A 69 -8.98 4.43 -2.57
N ILE A 70 -7.96 5.17 -2.15
CA ILE A 70 -6.66 5.16 -2.83
C ILE A 70 -6.00 3.79 -2.73
N ALA A 71 -5.99 3.23 -1.51
CA ALA A 71 -5.36 1.94 -1.27
C ALA A 71 -6.02 0.82 -2.06
N GLU A 72 -7.34 0.81 -2.11
CA GLU A 72 -8.09 -0.21 -2.85
C GLU A 72 -7.86 -0.09 -4.34
N MET A 73 -7.79 1.12 -4.85
CA MET A 73 -7.52 1.34 -6.27
C MET A 73 -6.16 0.75 -6.66
N ILE A 74 -5.15 0.99 -5.85
CA ILE A 74 -3.80 0.49 -6.12
C ILE A 74 -3.75 -1.02 -5.96
N TYR A 75 -4.40 -1.55 -4.93
CA TYR A 75 -4.46 -2.98 -4.69
C TYR A 75 -5.12 -3.70 -5.86
N GLU A 76 -6.24 -3.16 -6.36
CA GLU A 76 -6.93 -3.74 -7.51
C GLU A 76 -6.06 -3.69 -8.76
N ARG A 77 -5.32 -2.61 -8.95
CA ARG A 77 -4.39 -2.48 -10.08
C ARG A 77 -3.33 -3.58 -10.05
N HIS A 78 -2.78 -3.85 -8.87
CA HIS A 78 -1.77 -4.91 -8.72
C HIS A 78 -2.38 -6.29 -8.93
N GLN A 79 -3.60 -6.50 -8.47
CA GLN A 79 -4.32 -7.76 -8.68
C GLN A 79 -4.60 -7.99 -10.16
N LEU A 80 -4.99 -6.94 -10.86
CA LEU A 80 -5.26 -7.02 -12.28
C LEU A 80 -4.02 -7.42 -13.07
N ILE A 81 -2.87 -6.84 -12.74
CA ILE A 81 -1.61 -7.19 -13.39
C ILE A 81 -1.26 -8.65 -13.13
N SER A 82 -1.41 -9.12 -11.91
CA SER A 82 -1.17 -10.52 -11.57
C SER A 82 -2.09 -11.46 -12.33
N SER A 83 -3.37 -11.13 -12.40
CA SER A 83 -4.34 -11.94 -13.14
C SER A 83 -4.00 -12.01 -14.62
N CYS A 84 -3.61 -10.89 -15.19
CA CYS A 84 -3.22 -10.82 -16.59
C CYS A 84 -2.03 -11.73 -16.87
N LEU A 85 -1.05 -11.69 -15.98
CA LEU A 85 0.14 -12.54 -16.08
C LEU A 85 -0.21 -14.02 -16.04
N MET A 86 -1.01 -14.41 -15.08
CA MET A 86 -1.42 -15.81 -14.92
C MET A 86 -2.24 -16.30 -16.10
N LYS A 87 -3.11 -15.44 -16.60
CA LYS A 87 -4.00 -15.76 -17.70
C LYS A 87 -3.26 -16.07 -19.00
N LEU A 88 -2.15 -15.38 -19.23
CA LEU A 88 -1.37 -15.54 -20.44
C LEU A 88 -0.43 -16.74 -20.39
N GLY A 89 -0.07 -17.18 -19.20
CA GLY A 89 0.76 -18.36 -19.05
C GLY A 89 2.17 -18.20 -19.59
N VAL A 90 2.70 -16.99 -19.66
CA VAL A 90 4.04 -16.72 -20.16
C VAL A 90 4.92 -16.26 -19.00
N SER A 91 6.22 -16.07 -19.28
CA SER A 91 7.15 -15.66 -18.24
C SER A 91 6.70 -14.34 -17.61
N GLU A 92 6.92 -14.24 -16.32
CA GLU A 92 6.41 -13.11 -15.54
C GLU A 92 6.81 -11.75 -16.09
N LYS A 93 8.08 -11.58 -16.38
CA LYS A 93 8.60 -10.28 -16.81
C LYS A 93 8.00 -9.84 -18.14
N THR A 94 8.00 -10.73 -19.09
CA THR A 94 7.51 -10.42 -20.42
C THR A 94 6.03 -10.13 -20.42
N ALA A 95 5.26 -10.95 -19.72
CA ALA A 95 3.81 -10.81 -19.70
C ALA A 95 3.39 -9.47 -19.12
N VAL A 96 4.00 -9.05 -18.03
CA VAL A 96 3.65 -7.80 -17.39
C VAL A 96 3.89 -6.61 -18.31
N GLU A 97 5.04 -6.60 -18.94
CA GLU A 97 5.38 -5.45 -19.79
C GLU A 97 4.57 -5.38 -21.07
N ASP A 98 4.37 -6.51 -21.72
CA ASP A 98 3.78 -6.51 -23.05
C ASP A 98 2.28 -6.68 -23.07
N ALA A 99 1.74 -7.46 -22.15
CA ALA A 99 0.31 -7.80 -22.19
C ALA A 99 -0.56 -6.91 -21.35
N CYS A 100 -0.08 -6.43 -20.23
CA CYS A 100 -0.91 -5.71 -19.27
C CYS A 100 -0.72 -4.19 -19.30
N ARG A 101 0.10 -3.72 -20.19
CA ARG A 101 0.42 -2.32 -20.29
C ARG A 101 -0.64 -1.53 -21.05
N ILE A 102 -1.45 -2.20 -21.79
CA ILE A 102 -2.50 -1.58 -22.55
C ILE A 102 -3.57 -1.01 -21.63
#